data_30f6dbf3a03dc75c823d9abf42e0b2a5
#
_entry.id   30f6dbf3a03dc75c823d9abf42e0b2a5
#
_cell.length_a   1.000
_cell.length_b   1.000
_cell.length_c   1.000
_cell.angle_alpha   90.00
_cell.angle_beta   90.00
_cell.angle_gamma   90.00
#
_symmetry.space_group_name_H-M   'P 1'
#
loop_
_entity.id
_entity.type
_entity.pdbx_description
1 polymer ?
#
loop_
_entity_poly.entity_id
_entity_poly.type
_entity_poly.pdbx_seq_one_letter_code
_entity_poly.pdbx_strand_id
1 'polypeptide(L)'
;DGVKKHICGEVISRFERKGLILHSVKMIQVPEELAKKHYAEHAGKGFFNDLISFITSGPVLAMVIEGENAVAAVRQINGATDPIKAVPGSIRGDFATSIDENVVHASDAPETAAREIALWFPELN
;
A
#
# COMPACT_ATOMS: atom_id res chain seq x y z
N ASP A 1 5.88 -2.18 -6.43
CA ASP A 1 5.97 -2.68 -7.82
C ASP A 1 4.84 -2.19 -8.73
N GLY A 2 3.74 -1.64 -8.17
CA GLY A 2 2.69 -1.02 -8.97
C GLY A 2 3.19 0.14 -9.83
N VAL A 3 4.12 0.95 -9.29
CA VAL A 3 4.75 2.04 -10.06
C VAL A 3 5.56 1.45 -11.21
N LYS A 4 6.37 0.44 -10.93
CA LYS A 4 7.21 -0.24 -11.91
C LYS A 4 6.39 -0.88 -13.03
N LYS A 5 5.19 -1.37 -12.70
CA LYS A 5 4.26 -1.95 -13.68
C LYS A 5 3.42 -0.91 -14.43
N HIS A 6 3.59 0.38 -14.12
CA HIS A 6 2.87 1.49 -14.76
C HIS A 6 1.36 1.41 -14.60
N ILE A 7 0.87 0.99 -13.43
CA ILE A 7 -0.57 0.84 -13.17
C ILE A 7 -1.10 1.76 -12.08
N CYS A 8 -0.35 2.82 -11.72
CA CYS A 8 -0.81 3.77 -10.69
C CYS A 8 -2.18 4.36 -11.00
N GLY A 9 -2.40 4.76 -12.25
CA GLY A 9 -3.70 5.30 -12.68
C GLY A 9 -4.84 4.32 -12.53
N GLU A 10 -4.60 3.05 -12.83
CA GLU A 10 -5.59 1.99 -12.68
C GLU A 10 -5.94 1.78 -11.21
N VAL A 11 -4.95 1.78 -10.33
CA VAL A 11 -5.14 1.63 -8.89
C VAL A 11 -5.98 2.78 -8.34
N ILE A 12 -5.61 4.02 -8.65
CA ILE A 12 -6.34 5.22 -8.22
C ILE A 12 -7.79 5.17 -8.74
N SER A 13 -7.96 4.82 -10.00
CA SER A 13 -9.27 4.75 -10.63
C SER A 13 -10.22 3.79 -9.89
N ARG A 14 -9.71 2.67 -9.43
CA ARG A 14 -10.53 1.68 -8.70
C ARG A 14 -11.03 2.23 -7.37
N PHE A 15 -10.21 3.00 -6.66
CA PHE A 15 -10.63 3.64 -5.43
C PHE A 15 -11.69 4.73 -5.70
N GLU A 16 -11.44 5.57 -6.70
CA GLU A 16 -12.37 6.64 -7.04
C GLU A 16 -13.70 6.12 -7.57
N ARG A 17 -13.69 5.06 -8.36
CA ARG A 17 -14.92 4.44 -8.86
C ARG A 17 -15.76 3.83 -7.74
N LYS A 18 -15.13 3.41 -6.66
CA LYS A 18 -15.83 2.92 -5.47
C LYS A 18 -16.50 4.05 -4.68
N GLY A 19 -16.13 5.31 -4.97
CA GLY A 19 -16.65 6.46 -4.26
C GLY A 19 -15.73 6.96 -3.14
N LEU A 20 -14.51 6.42 -3.05
CA LEU A 20 -13.53 6.88 -2.09
C LEU A 20 -12.85 8.15 -2.61
N ILE A 21 -12.38 8.98 -1.67
CA ILE A 21 -11.75 10.26 -2.00
C ILE A 21 -10.24 10.15 -1.85
N LEU A 22 -9.51 10.55 -2.88
CA LEU A 22 -8.06 10.66 -2.82
C LEU A 22 -7.71 11.98 -2.13
N HIS A 23 -7.45 11.90 -0.82
CA HIS A 23 -7.16 13.06 0.01
C HIS A 23 -5.76 13.62 -0.27
N SER A 24 -4.75 12.74 -0.31
CA SER A 24 -3.36 13.14 -0.52
C SER A 24 -2.63 12.04 -1.27
N VAL A 25 -1.67 12.45 -2.08
CA VAL A 25 -0.85 11.53 -2.87
C VAL A 25 0.52 12.12 -3.07
N LYS A 26 1.55 11.26 -3.01
CA LYS A 26 2.90 11.67 -3.38
C LYS A 26 3.71 10.50 -3.91
N MET A 27 4.55 10.79 -4.90
CA MET A 27 5.54 9.85 -5.39
C MET A 27 6.81 10.05 -4.58
N ILE A 28 7.33 8.99 -3.98
CA ILE A 28 8.47 9.10 -3.07
C ILE A 28 9.41 7.92 -3.26
N GLN A 29 10.72 8.21 -3.26
CA GLN A 29 11.75 7.19 -3.06
C GLN A 29 11.88 7.02 -1.56
N VAL A 30 11.48 5.86 -1.05
CA VAL A 30 11.38 5.63 0.39
C VAL A 30 12.77 5.61 1.03
N PRO A 31 13.05 6.48 2.02
CA PRO A 31 14.29 6.40 2.78
C PRO A 31 14.31 5.14 3.65
N GLU A 32 15.49 4.58 3.86
CA GLU A 32 15.64 3.37 4.68
C GLU A 32 15.06 3.54 6.09
N GLU A 33 15.23 4.72 6.69
CA GLU A 33 14.69 5.01 8.02
C GLU A 33 13.17 4.94 8.05
N LEU A 34 12.50 5.48 7.04
CA LEU A 34 11.04 5.42 6.93
C LEU A 34 10.57 3.98 6.76
N ALA A 35 11.26 3.21 5.92
CA ALA A 35 10.94 1.81 5.70
C ALA A 35 11.05 1.00 7.01
N LYS A 36 12.11 1.24 7.78
CA LYS A 36 12.31 0.57 9.06
C LYS A 36 11.23 0.92 10.08
N LYS A 37 10.78 2.17 10.12
CA LYS A 37 9.69 2.59 11.00
C LYS A 37 8.36 1.98 10.56
N HIS A 38 8.12 1.93 9.27
CA HIS A 38 6.90 1.34 8.71
C HIS A 38 6.77 -0.15 9.06
N TYR A 39 7.88 -0.88 8.97
CA TYR A 39 7.91 -2.32 9.26
C TYR A 39 8.46 -2.64 10.66
N ALA A 40 8.41 -1.69 11.60
CA ALA A 40 9.02 -1.84 12.93
C ALA A 40 8.55 -3.10 13.67
N GLU A 41 7.29 -3.49 13.52
CA GLU A 41 6.72 -4.69 14.16
C GLU A 41 7.35 -5.99 13.63
N HIS A 42 8.03 -5.93 12.49
CA HIS A 42 8.70 -7.09 11.88
C HIS A 42 10.20 -7.10 12.13
N ALA A 43 10.72 -6.12 12.87
CA ALA A 43 12.15 -6.06 13.19
C ALA A 43 12.57 -7.34 13.93
N GLY A 44 13.69 -7.92 13.52
CA GLY A 44 14.17 -9.19 14.08
C GLY A 44 13.63 -10.44 13.40
N LYS A 45 12.63 -10.31 12.54
CA LYS A 45 12.14 -11.44 11.74
C LYS A 45 13.02 -11.64 10.51
N GLY A 46 13.12 -12.89 10.04
CA GLY A 46 14.00 -13.24 8.92
C GLY A 46 13.72 -12.49 7.63
N PHE A 47 12.45 -12.13 7.38
CA PHE A 47 12.04 -11.43 6.16
C PHE A 47 12.13 -9.90 6.25
N PHE A 48 12.52 -9.33 7.42
CA PHE A 48 12.54 -7.89 7.61
C PHE A 48 13.44 -7.18 6.60
N ASN A 49 14.67 -7.68 6.40
CA ASN A 49 15.60 -7.06 5.46
C ASN A 49 15.11 -7.14 4.01
N ASP A 50 14.41 -8.20 3.66
CA ASP A 50 13.84 -8.35 2.32
C ASP A 50 12.73 -7.33 2.08
N LEU A 51 11.89 -7.06 3.08
CA LEU A 51 10.86 -6.01 3.01
C LEU A 51 11.48 -4.63 2.81
N ILE A 52 12.53 -4.32 3.58
CA ILE A 52 13.24 -3.05 3.48
C ILE A 52 13.86 -2.89 2.08
N SER A 53 14.55 -3.92 1.60
CA SER A 53 15.17 -3.90 0.28
C SER A 53 14.14 -3.70 -0.82
N PHE A 54 12.99 -4.35 -0.73
CA PHE A 54 11.93 -4.26 -1.74
C PHE A 54 11.32 -2.86 -1.79
N ILE A 55 10.90 -2.32 -0.63
CA ILE A 55 10.21 -1.03 -0.60
C ILE A 55 11.13 0.13 -0.96
N THR A 56 12.44 -0.01 -0.76
CA THR A 56 13.43 1.01 -1.11
C THR A 56 14.01 0.82 -2.51
N SER A 57 13.62 -0.22 -3.23
CA SER A 57 14.19 -0.56 -4.54
C SER A 57 13.80 0.39 -5.68
N GLY A 58 12.78 1.21 -5.49
CA GLY A 58 12.32 2.16 -6.49
C GLY A 58 11.25 3.07 -5.91
N PRO A 59 10.77 4.04 -6.68
CA PRO A 59 9.74 4.95 -6.19
C PRO A 59 8.43 4.24 -5.90
N VAL A 60 7.71 4.74 -4.89
CA VAL A 60 6.37 4.28 -4.55
C VAL A 60 5.40 5.46 -4.61
N LEU A 61 4.14 5.16 -4.87
CA LEU A 61 3.07 6.15 -4.80
C LEU A 61 2.33 5.94 -3.48
N ALA A 62 2.50 6.88 -2.56
CA ALA A 62 1.84 6.86 -1.26
C ALA A 62 0.55 7.69 -1.35
N MET A 63 -0.53 7.17 -0.75
CA MET A 63 -1.84 7.81 -0.82
C MET A 63 -2.55 7.79 0.53
N VAL A 64 -3.31 8.85 0.80
CA VAL A 64 -4.28 8.85 1.88
C VAL A 64 -5.67 8.81 1.23
N ILE A 65 -6.40 7.75 1.50
CA ILE A 65 -7.74 7.53 0.95
C ILE A 65 -8.76 7.75 2.06
N GLU A 66 -9.79 8.53 1.73
CA GLU A 66 -10.81 8.95 2.70
C GLU A 66 -12.18 8.45 2.27
N GLY A 67 -12.99 8.05 3.24
CA GLY A 67 -14.35 7.61 2.97
C GLY A 67 -14.91 6.81 4.12
N GLU A 68 -16.22 6.54 4.08
CA GLU A 68 -16.87 5.67 5.04
C GLU A 68 -16.31 4.26 4.94
N ASN A 69 -15.87 3.70 6.07
CA ASN A 69 -15.23 2.38 6.12
C ASN A 69 -14.04 2.25 5.15
N ALA A 70 -13.25 3.32 5.00
CA ALA A 70 -12.17 3.38 4.02
C ALA A 70 -11.18 2.22 4.15
N VAL A 71 -10.76 1.86 5.38
CA VAL A 71 -9.81 0.76 5.57
C VAL A 71 -10.36 -0.54 4.99
N ALA A 72 -11.57 -0.92 5.35
CA ALA A 72 -12.19 -2.15 4.84
C ALA A 72 -12.39 -2.10 3.33
N ALA A 73 -12.85 -0.97 2.81
CA ALA A 73 -13.10 -0.80 1.36
C ALA A 73 -11.82 -0.91 0.55
N VAL A 74 -10.75 -0.24 0.98
CA VAL A 74 -9.45 -0.31 0.30
C VAL A 74 -8.90 -1.73 0.31
N ARG A 75 -8.98 -2.41 1.45
CA ARG A 75 -8.48 -3.79 1.56
C ARG A 75 -9.28 -4.74 0.67
N GLN A 76 -10.59 -4.55 0.55
CA GLN A 76 -11.43 -5.34 -0.35
C GLN A 76 -11.03 -5.12 -1.81
N ILE A 77 -10.81 -3.87 -2.20
CA ILE A 77 -10.40 -3.51 -3.57
C ILE A 77 -9.00 -4.08 -3.88
N ASN A 78 -8.08 -4.02 -2.91
CA ASN A 78 -6.74 -4.58 -3.08
C ASN A 78 -6.76 -6.11 -3.21
N GLY A 79 -7.63 -6.78 -2.47
CA GLY A 79 -7.73 -8.23 -2.48
C GLY A 79 -6.81 -8.90 -1.46
N ALA A 80 -6.88 -10.22 -1.40
CA ALA A 80 -6.06 -11.02 -0.48
C ALA A 80 -4.57 -10.79 -0.70
N THR A 81 -3.79 -10.82 0.38
CA THR A 81 -2.34 -10.60 0.33
C THR A 81 -1.65 -11.58 -0.62
N ASP A 82 -2.06 -12.85 -0.61
CA ASP A 82 -1.60 -13.83 -1.58
C ASP A 82 -2.39 -13.64 -2.88
N PRO A 83 -1.73 -13.23 -3.98
CA PRO A 83 -2.42 -12.97 -5.24
C PRO A 83 -3.17 -14.17 -5.82
N ILE A 84 -2.72 -15.38 -5.52
CA ILE A 84 -3.39 -16.60 -6.00
C ILE A 84 -4.76 -16.77 -5.32
N LYS A 85 -4.89 -16.27 -4.08
CA LYS A 85 -6.14 -16.31 -3.32
C LYS A 85 -7.00 -15.07 -3.55
N ALA A 86 -6.43 -14.03 -4.17
CA ALA A 86 -7.17 -12.80 -4.46
C ALA A 86 -8.15 -13.05 -5.59
N VAL A 87 -9.40 -12.61 -5.39
CA VAL A 87 -10.43 -12.83 -6.42
C VAL A 87 -10.17 -11.95 -7.64
N PRO A 88 -10.53 -12.42 -8.84
CA PRO A 88 -10.51 -11.57 -10.03
C PRO A 88 -11.38 -10.34 -9.82
N GLY A 89 -10.93 -9.20 -10.31
CA GLY A 89 -11.58 -7.89 -10.08
C GLY A 89 -10.92 -7.11 -8.96
N SER A 90 -10.24 -7.78 -8.00
CA SER A 90 -9.39 -7.08 -7.05
C SER A 90 -8.08 -6.69 -7.72
N ILE A 91 -7.37 -5.71 -7.16
CA ILE A 91 -6.10 -5.26 -7.74
C ILE A 91 -5.09 -6.40 -7.79
N ARG A 92 -4.91 -7.10 -6.67
CA ARG A 92 -3.96 -8.22 -6.63
C ARG A 92 -4.40 -9.39 -7.50
N GLY A 93 -5.71 -9.64 -7.56
CA GLY A 93 -6.24 -10.70 -8.43
C GLY A 93 -6.00 -10.44 -9.90
N ASP A 94 -6.03 -9.17 -10.32
CA ASP A 94 -5.86 -8.79 -11.73
C ASP A 94 -4.41 -8.57 -12.12
N PHE A 95 -3.56 -8.07 -11.22
CA PHE A 95 -2.23 -7.54 -11.59
C PHE A 95 -1.06 -8.19 -10.87
N ALA A 96 -1.28 -9.04 -9.89
CA ALA A 96 -0.19 -9.66 -9.14
C ALA A 96 -0.20 -11.19 -9.28
N THR A 97 1.00 -11.79 -9.23
CA THR A 97 1.14 -13.25 -9.31
C THR A 97 1.98 -13.83 -8.18
N SER A 98 2.64 -12.99 -7.38
CA SER A 98 3.43 -13.46 -6.25
C SER A 98 3.21 -12.60 -5.02
N ILE A 99 3.41 -13.18 -3.83
CA ILE A 99 3.29 -12.44 -2.55
C ILE A 99 4.35 -11.35 -2.47
N ASP A 100 5.56 -11.61 -2.97
CA ASP A 100 6.69 -10.67 -2.88
C ASP A 100 6.48 -9.42 -3.73
N GLU A 101 5.76 -9.55 -4.84
CA GLU A 101 5.44 -8.45 -5.74
C GLU A 101 3.94 -8.37 -5.92
N ASN A 102 3.22 -8.02 -4.86
CA ASN A 102 1.75 -8.01 -4.85
C ASN A 102 1.12 -6.64 -5.10
N VAL A 103 1.83 -5.75 -5.74
CA VAL A 103 1.40 -4.47 -6.33
C VAL A 103 1.10 -3.38 -5.31
N VAL A 104 0.26 -3.65 -4.32
CA VAL A 104 -0.25 -2.64 -3.39
C VAL A 104 -0.11 -3.09 -1.95
N HIS A 105 -0.12 -2.12 -1.04
CA HIS A 105 -0.16 -2.32 0.41
C HIS A 105 -1.22 -1.37 0.98
N ALA A 106 -1.84 -1.74 2.08
CA ALA A 106 -2.80 -0.90 2.77
C ALA A 106 -2.75 -1.14 4.27
N SER A 107 -3.10 -0.11 5.03
CA SER A 107 -3.26 -0.23 6.48
C SER A 107 -4.35 -1.25 6.80
N ASP A 108 -4.16 -2.03 7.85
CA ASP A 108 -5.07 -3.12 8.19
C ASP A 108 -6.15 -2.75 9.22
N ALA A 109 -6.04 -1.57 9.83
CA ALA A 109 -7.00 -1.10 10.84
C ALA A 109 -6.96 0.42 10.93
N PRO A 110 -8.00 1.06 11.49
CA PRO A 110 -7.99 2.53 11.66
C PRO A 110 -6.80 3.04 12.48
N GLU A 111 -6.40 2.35 13.54
CA GLU A 111 -5.25 2.74 14.37
C GLU A 111 -3.94 2.61 13.61
N THR A 112 -3.79 1.58 12.80
CA THR A 112 -2.63 1.39 11.94
C THR A 112 -2.59 2.48 10.87
N ALA A 113 -3.75 2.82 10.29
CA ALA A 113 -3.86 3.90 9.32
C ALA A 113 -3.41 5.23 9.92
N ALA A 114 -3.86 5.56 11.14
CA ALA A 114 -3.47 6.80 11.80
C ALA A 114 -1.95 6.87 12.01
N ARG A 115 -1.33 5.78 12.45
CA ARG A 115 0.11 5.69 12.65
C ARG A 115 0.86 5.85 11.32
N GLU A 116 0.40 5.16 10.30
CA GLU A 116 1.06 5.18 8.99
C GLU A 116 0.90 6.54 8.30
N ILE A 117 -0.26 7.19 8.42
CA ILE A 117 -0.44 8.54 7.88
C ILE A 117 0.51 9.52 8.55
N ALA A 118 0.63 9.49 9.88
CA ALA A 118 1.55 10.35 10.62
C ALA A 118 3.01 10.13 10.18
N LEU A 119 3.36 8.89 9.87
CA LEU A 119 4.70 8.51 9.46
C LEU A 119 5.02 8.94 8.02
N TRP A 120 4.10 8.68 7.09
CA TRP A 120 4.32 8.92 5.66
C TRP A 120 3.94 10.34 5.21
N PHE A 121 2.98 10.98 5.90
CA PHE A 121 2.47 12.31 5.57
C PHE A 121 2.56 13.23 6.79
N PRO A 122 3.77 13.47 7.33
CA PRO A 122 3.91 14.31 8.52
C PRO A 122 3.40 15.73 8.29
N GLU A 123 3.35 16.19 7.04
CA GLU A 123 2.82 17.50 6.66
C GLU A 123 1.32 17.65 6.93
N LEU A 124 0.60 16.56 7.15
CA LEU A 124 -0.84 16.59 7.47
C LEU A 124 -1.11 16.74 8.97
N ASN A 125 -0.10 16.68 9.81
CA ASN A 125 -0.25 16.82 11.26
C ASN A 125 -0.16 18.29 11.69
#